data_7a3a7f845d0770649622f254d2be4783
#
_entry.id   7a3a7f845d0770649622f254d2be4783
#
_cell.length_a   1.000
_cell.length_b   1.000
_cell.length_c   1.000
_cell.angle_alpha   90.00
_cell.angle_beta   90.00
_cell.angle_gamma   90.00
#
_symmetry.space_group_name_H-M   'P 1'
#
loop_
_entity.id
_entity.type
_entity.pdbx_description
1 polymer ?
#
loop_
_entity_poly.entity_id
_entity_poly.type
_entity_poly.pdbx_seq_one_letter_code
_entity_poly.pdbx_strand_id
1 'polypeptide(L)'
;MTGMQILARLFRDSIKPYASRLAISLIFMIIIALTTGATAWLLDPAIDKIFLDKDDSMLLLIPIAIILTLLTKSIATYIQVVILNGVAQNVIADTQIKLFKKIINADLAWLHKIHSAKIISNFLYDVTLLQVSVSGSLVNGVKDLLTLICLLGVMYYQDWQLATIAIIAFPLVGALSRRLGKRVKKASTETQEETGILASILSENLDGTRIVKAYQQEEKEIEKLSGSVW
;
A
#
# COMPACT_ATOMS: atom_id res chain seq x y z
N MET A 1 -13.62 19.10 6.91
CA MET A 1 -13.86 17.68 7.22
C MET A 1 -12.51 17.02 7.44
N THR A 2 -12.29 16.45 8.60
CA THR A 2 -11.03 15.79 8.93
C THR A 2 -10.89 14.51 8.08
N GLY A 3 -9.68 14.21 7.54
CA GLY A 3 -9.46 13.06 6.65
C GLY A 3 -10.01 11.72 7.19
N MET A 4 -10.03 11.56 8.52
CA MET A 4 -10.61 10.41 9.21
C MET A 4 -12.14 10.26 9.02
N GLN A 5 -12.87 11.36 8.89
CA GLN A 5 -14.32 11.34 8.65
C GLN A 5 -14.65 10.97 7.19
N ILE A 6 -13.79 11.34 6.26
CA ILE A 6 -13.93 10.96 4.83
C ILE A 6 -13.64 9.48 4.68
N LEU A 7 -12.59 8.97 5.32
CA LEU A 7 -12.25 7.54 5.34
C LEU A 7 -13.37 6.70 5.98
N ALA A 8 -13.93 7.15 7.10
CA ALA A 8 -15.03 6.45 7.77
C ALA A 8 -16.30 6.38 6.92
N ARG A 9 -16.62 7.45 6.15
CA ARG A 9 -17.75 7.45 5.19
C ARG A 9 -17.50 6.51 4.02
N LEU A 10 -16.31 6.57 3.41
CA LEU A 10 -15.92 5.65 2.33
C LEU A 10 -15.99 4.19 2.79
N PHE A 11 -15.50 3.93 4.01
CA PHE A 11 -15.54 2.60 4.60
C PHE A 11 -16.99 2.10 4.77
N ARG A 12 -17.86 2.95 5.29
CA ARG A 12 -19.26 2.60 5.57
C ARG A 12 -20.10 2.43 4.30
N ASP A 13 -19.91 3.29 3.30
CA ASP A 13 -20.80 3.37 2.14
C ASP A 13 -20.34 2.52 0.94
N SER A 14 -19.03 2.20 0.87
CA SER A 14 -18.46 1.47 -0.26
C SER A 14 -17.94 0.08 0.10
N ILE A 15 -17.59 -0.17 1.38
CA ILE A 15 -16.98 -1.44 1.81
C ILE A 15 -18.00 -2.38 2.44
N LYS A 16 -19.07 -1.86 3.04
CA LYS A 16 -20.11 -2.67 3.69
C LYS A 16 -20.73 -3.78 2.80
N PRO A 17 -20.95 -3.58 1.49
CA PRO A 17 -21.46 -4.66 0.63
C PRO A 17 -20.50 -5.85 0.48
N TYR A 18 -19.20 -5.64 0.72
CA TYR A 18 -18.14 -6.64 0.57
C TYR A 18 -17.67 -7.23 1.90
N ALA A 19 -18.41 -7.01 3.00
CA ALA A 19 -18.01 -7.44 4.35
C ALA A 19 -17.76 -8.96 4.44
N SER A 20 -18.51 -9.79 3.72
CA SER A 20 -18.31 -11.24 3.70
C SER A 20 -16.97 -11.63 3.07
N ARG A 21 -16.57 -10.99 1.96
CA ARG A 21 -15.27 -11.22 1.32
C ARG A 21 -14.12 -10.73 2.19
N LEU A 22 -14.31 -9.61 2.89
CA LEU A 22 -13.33 -9.10 3.85
C LEU A 22 -13.19 -10.01 5.07
N ALA A 23 -14.28 -10.60 5.56
CA ALA A 23 -14.23 -11.59 6.65
C ALA A 23 -13.44 -12.84 6.22
N ILE A 24 -13.62 -13.34 5.00
CA ILE A 24 -12.83 -14.44 4.46
C ILE A 24 -11.34 -14.04 4.36
N SER A 25 -11.05 -12.83 3.86
CA SER A 25 -9.68 -12.31 3.80
C SER A 25 -9.05 -12.22 5.19
N LEU A 26 -9.81 -11.83 6.23
CA LEU A 26 -9.34 -11.79 7.61
C LEU A 26 -8.95 -13.18 8.14
N ILE A 27 -9.70 -14.22 7.79
CA ILE A 27 -9.35 -15.61 8.15
C ILE A 27 -7.99 -15.98 7.53
N PHE A 28 -7.78 -15.67 6.25
CA PHE A 28 -6.48 -15.92 5.62
C PHE A 28 -5.35 -15.07 6.22
N MET A 29 -5.61 -13.84 6.66
CA MET A 29 -4.62 -13.03 7.40
C MET A 29 -4.24 -13.67 8.74
N ILE A 30 -5.18 -14.26 9.45
CA ILE A 30 -4.91 -15.00 10.69
C ILE A 30 -4.05 -16.23 10.38
N ILE A 31 -4.35 -16.98 9.32
CA ILE A 31 -3.54 -18.12 8.89
C ILE A 31 -2.11 -17.68 8.54
N ILE A 32 -1.95 -16.56 7.84
CA ILE A 32 -0.63 -15.98 7.52
C ILE A 32 0.14 -15.61 8.79
N ALA A 33 -0.54 -14.99 9.76
CA ALA A 33 0.07 -14.63 11.04
C ALA A 33 0.51 -15.86 11.83
N LEU A 34 -0.37 -16.88 11.94
CA LEU A 34 -0.07 -18.14 12.64
C LEU A 34 1.06 -18.90 11.96
N THR A 35 1.07 -19.04 10.65
CA THR A 35 2.15 -19.72 9.92
C THR A 35 3.47 -18.96 10.02
N THR A 36 3.44 -17.64 10.10
CA THR A 36 4.64 -16.83 10.33
C THR A 36 5.18 -17.05 11.74
N GLY A 37 4.32 -17.07 12.74
CA GLY A 37 4.69 -17.43 14.12
C GLY A 37 5.20 -18.88 14.25
N ALA A 38 4.54 -19.82 13.58
CA ALA A 38 4.97 -21.20 13.55
C ALA A 38 6.37 -21.39 12.93
N THR A 39 6.66 -20.65 11.84
CA THR A 39 8.00 -20.65 11.24
C THR A 39 9.06 -20.11 12.21
N ALA A 40 8.74 -19.02 12.93
CA ALA A 40 9.63 -18.47 13.94
C ALA A 40 9.84 -19.45 15.12
N TRP A 41 8.78 -20.11 15.54
CA TRP A 41 8.86 -21.13 16.62
C TRP A 41 9.68 -22.38 16.21
N LEU A 42 9.60 -22.81 14.94
CA LEU A 42 10.33 -23.97 14.43
C LEU A 42 11.85 -23.73 14.33
N LEU A 43 12.31 -22.47 14.34
CA LEU A 43 13.75 -22.16 14.31
C LEU A 43 14.46 -22.60 15.58
N ASP A 44 13.82 -22.54 16.73
CA ASP A 44 14.37 -22.94 18.03
C ASP A 44 14.68 -24.47 18.03
N PRO A 45 13.70 -25.39 17.85
CA PRO A 45 14.00 -26.81 17.76
C PRO A 45 14.89 -27.18 16.55
N ALA A 46 14.97 -26.35 15.51
CA ALA A 46 15.89 -26.59 14.41
C ALA A 46 17.36 -26.41 14.86
N ILE A 47 17.63 -25.41 15.70
CA ILE A 47 18.98 -25.20 16.23
C ILE A 47 19.32 -26.26 17.27
N ASP A 48 18.45 -26.49 18.24
CA ASP A 48 18.72 -27.35 19.37
C ASP A 48 18.81 -28.82 18.94
N LYS A 49 17.80 -29.34 18.25
CA LYS A 49 17.72 -30.78 17.93
C LYS A 49 18.60 -31.21 16.77
N ILE A 50 18.80 -30.34 15.75
CA ILE A 50 19.63 -30.69 14.60
C ILE A 50 21.11 -30.47 14.90
N PHE A 51 21.46 -29.28 15.49
CA PHE A 51 22.86 -28.90 15.65
C PHE A 51 23.46 -29.31 16.99
N LEU A 52 22.69 -29.25 18.10
CA LEU A 52 23.19 -29.60 19.44
C LEU A 52 23.00 -31.09 19.75
N ASP A 53 21.79 -31.63 19.61
CA ASP A 53 21.45 -33.01 19.98
C ASP A 53 21.81 -34.04 18.87
N LYS A 54 22.01 -33.57 17.62
CA LYS A 54 22.32 -34.42 16.45
C LYS A 54 21.33 -35.56 16.26
N ASP A 55 20.03 -35.28 16.45
CA ASP A 55 18.96 -36.27 16.30
C ASP A 55 18.64 -36.48 14.82
N ASP A 56 19.05 -37.64 14.26
CA ASP A 56 18.88 -38.00 12.85
C ASP A 56 17.39 -38.01 12.42
N SER A 57 16.47 -38.31 13.34
CA SER A 57 15.03 -38.32 13.03
C SER A 57 14.48 -36.90 12.82
N MET A 58 14.99 -35.91 13.55
CA MET A 58 14.60 -34.52 13.47
C MET A 58 15.23 -33.80 12.28
N LEU A 59 16.34 -34.29 11.77
CA LEU A 59 17.05 -33.74 10.62
C LEU A 59 16.20 -33.70 9.34
N LEU A 60 15.23 -34.61 9.18
CA LEU A 60 14.30 -34.63 8.06
C LEU A 60 12.94 -33.98 8.40
N LEU A 61 12.47 -34.15 9.64
CA LEU A 61 11.13 -33.73 10.06
C LEU A 61 11.01 -32.23 10.15
N ILE A 62 12.01 -31.54 10.69
CA ILE A 62 11.97 -30.09 10.86
C ILE A 62 11.99 -29.34 9.51
N PRO A 63 12.88 -29.64 8.54
CA PRO A 63 12.83 -29.01 7.22
C PRO A 63 11.50 -29.25 6.49
N ILE A 64 10.91 -30.44 6.59
CA ILE A 64 9.61 -30.73 6.00
C ILE A 64 8.53 -29.86 6.66
N ALA A 65 8.53 -29.73 7.98
CA ALA A 65 7.60 -28.88 8.70
C ALA A 65 7.73 -27.40 8.28
N ILE A 66 8.97 -26.91 8.11
CA ILE A 66 9.22 -25.55 7.61
C ILE A 66 8.69 -25.39 6.18
N ILE A 67 8.94 -26.35 5.30
CA ILE A 67 8.43 -26.29 3.91
C ILE A 67 6.89 -26.27 3.91
N LEU A 68 6.25 -27.10 4.71
CA LEU A 68 4.78 -27.12 4.82
C LEU A 68 4.21 -25.81 5.35
N THR A 69 4.83 -25.20 6.36
CA THR A 69 4.40 -23.88 6.87
C THR A 69 4.57 -22.77 5.83
N LEU A 70 5.68 -22.78 5.07
CA LEU A 70 5.94 -21.83 3.99
C LEU A 70 4.97 -22.01 2.82
N LEU A 71 4.67 -23.24 2.42
CA LEU A 71 3.66 -23.54 1.39
C LEU A 71 2.28 -23.05 1.81
N THR A 72 1.86 -23.37 3.04
CA THR A 72 0.57 -22.93 3.59
C THR A 72 0.48 -21.40 3.63
N LYS A 73 1.55 -20.73 4.09
CA LYS A 73 1.66 -19.27 4.10
C LYS A 73 1.55 -18.68 2.70
N SER A 74 2.23 -19.26 1.72
CA SER A 74 2.23 -18.78 0.33
C SER A 74 0.84 -18.90 -0.30
N ILE A 75 0.18 -20.05 -0.12
CA ILE A 75 -1.19 -20.29 -0.60
C ILE A 75 -2.17 -19.32 0.07
N ALA A 76 -2.09 -19.17 1.39
CA ALA A 76 -2.94 -18.25 2.14
C ALA A 76 -2.74 -16.80 1.69
N THR A 77 -1.50 -16.38 1.45
CA THR A 77 -1.17 -15.05 0.95
C THR A 77 -1.73 -14.82 -0.45
N TYR A 78 -1.59 -15.79 -1.35
CA TYR A 78 -2.12 -15.69 -2.70
C TYR A 78 -3.64 -15.51 -2.68
N ILE A 79 -4.37 -16.37 -1.94
CA ILE A 79 -5.83 -16.29 -1.83
C ILE A 79 -6.26 -14.94 -1.22
N GLN A 80 -5.59 -14.50 -0.16
CA GLN A 80 -5.84 -13.23 0.50
C GLN A 80 -5.68 -12.05 -0.47
N VAL A 81 -4.60 -12.00 -1.25
CA VAL A 81 -4.33 -10.93 -2.22
C VAL A 81 -5.36 -10.92 -3.35
N VAL A 82 -5.74 -12.10 -3.87
CA VAL A 82 -6.77 -12.22 -4.92
C VAL A 82 -8.12 -11.70 -4.44
N ILE A 83 -8.54 -12.10 -3.23
CA ILE A 83 -9.81 -11.64 -2.64
C ILE A 83 -9.80 -10.12 -2.47
N LEU A 84 -8.71 -9.56 -1.94
CA LEU A 84 -8.61 -8.12 -1.70
C LEU A 84 -8.58 -7.31 -2.99
N ASN A 85 -7.82 -7.74 -3.98
CA ASN A 85 -7.81 -7.08 -5.28
C ASN A 85 -9.18 -7.13 -5.94
N GLY A 86 -9.91 -8.25 -5.81
CA GLY A 86 -11.29 -8.37 -6.28
C GLY A 86 -12.24 -7.39 -5.58
N VAL A 87 -12.14 -7.24 -4.26
CA VAL A 87 -12.93 -6.25 -3.51
C VAL A 87 -12.55 -4.83 -3.94
N ALA A 88 -11.27 -4.55 -4.08
CA ALA A 88 -10.77 -3.25 -4.49
C ALA A 88 -11.30 -2.84 -5.87
N GLN A 89 -11.24 -3.72 -6.86
CA GLN A 89 -11.77 -3.46 -8.21
C GLN A 89 -13.30 -3.22 -8.21
N ASN A 90 -14.04 -3.98 -7.41
CA ASN A 90 -15.48 -3.76 -7.30
C ASN A 90 -15.81 -2.41 -6.65
N VAL A 91 -15.05 -2.00 -5.63
CA VAL A 91 -15.21 -0.67 -4.99
C VAL A 91 -14.90 0.46 -5.99
N ILE A 92 -13.88 0.29 -6.87
CA ILE A 92 -13.63 1.25 -7.96
C ILE A 92 -14.85 1.34 -8.87
N ALA A 93 -15.29 0.21 -9.41
CA ALA A 93 -16.40 0.16 -10.35
C ALA A 93 -17.65 0.82 -9.76
N ASP A 94 -18.01 0.49 -8.51
CA ASP A 94 -19.14 1.10 -7.82
C ASP A 94 -18.99 2.62 -7.64
N THR A 95 -17.76 3.07 -7.32
CA THR A 95 -17.46 4.49 -7.15
C THR A 95 -17.53 5.22 -8.48
N GLN A 96 -17.00 4.64 -9.54
CA GLN A 96 -17.08 5.17 -10.89
C GLN A 96 -18.53 5.28 -11.38
N ILE A 97 -19.34 4.25 -11.15
CA ILE A 97 -20.77 4.28 -11.50
C ILE A 97 -21.51 5.38 -10.74
N LYS A 98 -21.24 5.52 -9.43
CA LYS A 98 -21.83 6.58 -8.61
C LYS A 98 -21.43 7.98 -9.09
N LEU A 99 -20.15 8.13 -9.42
CA LEU A 99 -19.60 9.39 -9.95
C LEU A 99 -20.24 9.74 -11.30
N PHE A 100 -20.31 8.78 -12.21
CA PHE A 100 -20.92 8.93 -13.52
C PHE A 100 -22.39 9.33 -13.42
N LYS A 101 -23.18 8.64 -12.58
CA LYS A 101 -24.57 9.02 -12.32
C LYS A 101 -24.70 10.44 -11.81
N LYS A 102 -23.78 10.89 -10.96
CA LYS A 102 -23.79 12.23 -10.39
C LYS A 102 -23.43 13.30 -11.44
N ILE A 103 -22.51 12.97 -12.36
CA ILE A 103 -22.12 13.86 -13.46
C ILE A 103 -23.27 14.02 -14.46
N ILE A 104 -23.91 12.93 -14.88
CA ILE A 104 -25.03 12.95 -15.85
C ILE A 104 -26.23 13.72 -15.30
N ASN A 105 -26.48 13.65 -13.99
CA ASN A 105 -27.59 14.36 -13.34
C ASN A 105 -27.19 15.75 -12.79
N ALA A 106 -25.97 16.22 -13.11
CA ALA A 106 -25.51 17.53 -12.67
C ALA A 106 -26.11 18.64 -13.54
N ASP A 107 -26.23 19.84 -12.95
CA ASP A 107 -26.69 21.03 -13.66
C ASP A 107 -25.72 21.40 -14.80
N LEU A 108 -26.26 21.71 -15.98
CA LEU A 108 -25.51 22.15 -17.16
C LEU A 108 -24.65 23.38 -16.85
N ALA A 109 -25.15 24.32 -16.04
CA ALA A 109 -24.39 25.51 -15.65
C ALA A 109 -23.12 25.16 -14.84
N TRP A 110 -23.15 24.07 -14.07
CA TRP A 110 -21.98 23.56 -13.34
C TRP A 110 -21.03 22.84 -14.26
N LEU A 111 -21.53 22.03 -15.19
CA LEU A 111 -20.74 21.29 -16.17
C LEU A 111 -19.95 22.22 -17.11
N HIS A 112 -20.54 23.33 -17.52
CA HIS A 112 -19.86 24.31 -18.37
C HIS A 112 -18.72 25.08 -17.68
N LYS A 113 -18.69 25.11 -16.33
CA LYS A 113 -17.62 25.76 -15.56
C LYS A 113 -16.40 24.86 -15.34
N ILE A 114 -16.51 23.56 -15.60
CA ILE A 114 -15.43 22.59 -15.34
C ILE A 114 -14.93 22.05 -16.66
N HIS A 115 -13.62 22.11 -16.87
CA HIS A 115 -12.99 21.50 -18.05
C HIS A 115 -13.21 20.00 -18.03
N SER A 116 -13.68 19.43 -19.16
CA SER A 116 -13.94 18.01 -19.32
C SER A 116 -12.71 17.14 -18.99
N ALA A 117 -11.51 17.62 -19.31
CA ALA A 117 -10.26 16.95 -18.97
C ALA A 117 -10.09 16.71 -17.45
N LYS A 118 -10.52 17.68 -16.60
CA LYS A 118 -10.47 17.55 -15.15
C LYS A 118 -11.46 16.52 -14.63
N ILE A 119 -12.65 16.45 -15.23
CA ILE A 119 -13.66 15.43 -14.89
C ILE A 119 -13.14 14.03 -15.24
N ILE A 120 -12.53 13.89 -16.42
CA ILE A 120 -11.93 12.62 -16.89
C ILE A 120 -10.76 12.20 -15.97
N SER A 121 -9.88 13.14 -15.62
CA SER A 121 -8.77 12.90 -14.69
C SER A 121 -9.28 12.40 -13.33
N ASN A 122 -10.25 13.10 -12.73
CA ASN A 122 -10.83 12.67 -11.45
C ASN A 122 -11.50 11.30 -11.56
N PHE A 123 -12.14 10.99 -12.67
CA PHE A 123 -12.84 9.73 -12.89
C PHE A 123 -11.87 8.56 -13.05
N LEU A 124 -10.75 8.75 -13.73
CA LEU A 124 -9.79 7.68 -14.03
C LEU A 124 -8.70 7.56 -12.96
N TYR A 125 -8.11 8.68 -12.55
CA TYR A 125 -6.92 8.68 -11.70
C TYR A 125 -7.24 8.81 -10.22
N ASP A 126 -8.10 9.76 -9.83
CA ASP A 126 -8.36 10.00 -8.41
C ASP A 126 -9.08 8.82 -7.75
N VAL A 127 -10.00 8.16 -8.47
CA VAL A 127 -10.69 6.96 -7.97
C VAL A 127 -9.70 5.81 -7.79
N THR A 128 -8.76 5.63 -8.71
CA THR A 128 -7.71 4.60 -8.62
C THR A 128 -6.75 4.89 -7.46
N LEU A 129 -6.37 6.16 -7.27
CA LEU A 129 -5.49 6.58 -6.18
C LEU A 129 -6.14 6.36 -4.80
N LEU A 130 -7.44 6.63 -4.66
CA LEU A 130 -8.21 6.32 -3.46
C LEU A 130 -8.19 4.81 -3.14
N GLN A 131 -8.33 3.96 -4.16
CA GLN A 131 -8.28 2.51 -3.99
C GLN A 131 -6.93 2.05 -3.45
N VAL A 132 -5.82 2.46 -4.08
CA VAL A 132 -4.46 2.08 -3.65
C VAL A 132 -4.22 2.50 -2.19
N SER A 133 -4.73 3.68 -1.80
CA SER A 133 -4.61 4.18 -0.44
C SER A 133 -5.44 3.40 0.57
N VAL A 134 -6.66 3.01 0.22
CA VAL A 134 -7.59 2.33 1.14
C VAL A 134 -7.26 0.84 1.24
N SER A 135 -7.10 0.13 0.12
CA SER A 135 -6.84 -1.32 0.13
C SER A 135 -5.39 -1.64 0.51
N GLY A 136 -4.42 -0.85 0.08
CA GLY A 136 -3.01 -1.09 0.40
C GLY A 136 -2.67 -0.82 1.87
N SER A 137 -2.99 0.36 2.38
CA SER A 137 -2.53 0.77 3.71
C SER A 137 -3.34 0.19 4.85
N LEU A 138 -4.68 0.19 4.76
CA LEU A 138 -5.53 -0.27 5.87
C LEU A 138 -5.50 -1.79 6.01
N VAL A 139 -5.57 -2.50 4.91
CA VAL A 139 -5.66 -3.96 4.93
C VAL A 139 -4.32 -4.60 5.28
N ASN A 140 -3.23 -4.13 4.68
CA ASN A 140 -1.89 -4.58 5.07
C ASN A 140 -1.59 -4.22 6.52
N GLY A 141 -2.02 -3.05 7.00
CA GLY A 141 -1.88 -2.68 8.40
C GLY A 141 -2.53 -3.65 9.37
N VAL A 142 -3.73 -4.18 9.06
CA VAL A 142 -4.40 -5.20 9.89
C VAL A 142 -3.63 -6.52 9.87
N LYS A 143 -3.19 -6.97 8.69
CA LYS A 143 -2.38 -8.20 8.55
C LYS A 143 -1.07 -8.09 9.33
N ASP A 144 -0.36 -6.97 9.19
CA ASP A 144 0.93 -6.75 9.83
C ASP A 144 0.78 -6.64 11.35
N LEU A 145 -0.31 -6.03 11.84
CA LEU A 145 -0.64 -6.00 13.27
C LEU A 145 -0.90 -7.40 13.83
N LEU A 146 -1.69 -8.23 13.12
CA LEU A 146 -1.94 -9.62 13.52
C LEU A 146 -0.64 -10.44 13.55
N THR A 147 0.21 -10.27 12.54
CA THR A 147 1.51 -10.93 12.47
C THR A 147 2.41 -10.49 13.61
N LEU A 148 2.44 -9.19 13.92
CA LEU A 148 3.20 -8.65 15.03
C LEU A 148 2.75 -9.23 16.38
N ILE A 149 1.45 -9.29 16.62
CA ILE A 149 0.88 -9.86 17.86
C ILE A 149 1.28 -11.35 17.97
N CYS A 150 1.17 -12.11 16.86
CA CYS A 150 1.54 -13.51 16.83
C CYS A 150 3.03 -13.71 17.11
N LEU A 151 3.92 -12.93 16.48
CA LEU A 151 5.36 -13.01 16.69
C LEU A 151 5.76 -12.61 18.12
N LEU A 152 5.15 -11.57 18.67
CA LEU A 152 5.37 -11.20 20.09
C LEU A 152 4.92 -12.31 21.03
N GLY A 153 3.80 -12.98 20.73
CA GLY A 153 3.32 -14.13 21.49
C GLY A 153 4.32 -15.29 21.48
N VAL A 154 4.85 -15.65 20.31
CA VAL A 154 5.88 -16.69 20.18
C VAL A 154 7.15 -16.31 20.93
N MET A 155 7.61 -15.06 20.76
CA MET A 155 8.83 -14.58 21.44
C MET A 155 8.67 -14.56 22.95
N TYR A 156 7.49 -14.18 23.47
CA TYR A 156 7.22 -14.19 24.91
C TYR A 156 7.15 -15.60 25.49
N TYR A 157 6.71 -16.58 24.68
CA TYR A 157 6.68 -17.99 25.04
C TYR A 157 8.09 -18.61 25.08
N GLN A 158 8.97 -18.24 24.14
CA GLN A 158 10.35 -18.76 24.09
C GLN A 158 11.25 -18.09 25.12
N ASP A 159 11.24 -16.76 25.19
CA ASP A 159 12.06 -15.99 26.13
C ASP A 159 11.36 -14.67 26.50
N TRP A 160 10.79 -14.62 27.70
CA TRP A 160 10.09 -13.44 28.19
C TRP A 160 11.02 -12.23 28.41
N GLN A 161 12.32 -12.46 28.69
CA GLN A 161 13.29 -11.39 28.92
C GLN A 161 13.62 -10.68 27.60
N LEU A 162 13.89 -11.43 26.55
CA LEU A 162 14.12 -10.88 25.20
C LEU A 162 12.87 -10.20 24.65
N ALA A 163 11.68 -10.78 24.89
CA ALA A 163 10.41 -10.18 24.51
C ALA A 163 10.20 -8.79 25.15
N THR A 164 10.51 -8.67 26.44
CA THR A 164 10.39 -7.39 27.17
C THR A 164 11.34 -6.33 26.62
N ILE A 165 12.58 -6.68 26.34
CA ILE A 165 13.58 -5.78 25.74
C ILE A 165 13.09 -5.30 24.35
N ALA A 166 12.56 -6.20 23.54
CA ALA A 166 12.04 -5.87 22.21
C ALA A 166 10.85 -4.91 22.29
N ILE A 167 9.89 -5.13 23.22
CA ILE A 167 8.74 -4.24 23.44
C ILE A 167 9.19 -2.82 23.82
N ILE A 168 10.23 -2.69 24.65
CA ILE A 168 10.80 -1.40 25.06
C ILE A 168 11.52 -0.73 23.87
N ALA A 169 12.18 -1.50 22.99
CA ALA A 169 12.86 -0.98 21.80
C ALA A 169 11.89 -0.51 20.71
N PHE A 170 10.68 -1.05 20.65
CA PHE A 170 9.68 -0.75 19.62
C PHE A 170 9.32 0.75 19.50
N PRO A 171 9.05 1.49 20.60
CA PRO A 171 8.76 2.92 20.53
C PRO A 171 9.93 3.73 19.99
N LEU A 172 11.17 3.32 20.27
CA LEU A 172 12.38 3.99 19.77
C LEU A 172 12.49 3.84 18.24
N VAL A 173 12.30 2.63 17.73
CA VAL A 173 12.26 2.36 16.28
C VAL A 173 11.11 3.14 15.62
N GLY A 174 9.94 3.18 16.25
CA GLY A 174 8.79 3.95 15.78
C GLY A 174 9.05 5.46 15.71
N ALA A 175 9.76 6.02 16.68
CA ALA A 175 10.14 7.44 16.69
C ALA A 175 11.15 7.76 15.56
N LEU A 176 12.14 6.90 15.35
CA LEU A 176 13.09 7.00 14.24
C LEU A 176 12.39 6.92 12.89
N SER A 177 11.51 5.93 12.70
CA SER A 177 10.72 5.74 11.48
C SER A 177 9.84 6.96 11.18
N ARG A 178 9.21 7.58 12.20
CA ARG A 178 8.44 8.82 12.03
C ARG A 178 9.31 9.99 11.57
N ARG A 179 10.53 10.12 12.08
CA ARG A 179 11.48 11.16 11.65
C ARG A 179 11.89 10.98 10.18
N LEU A 180 12.25 9.75 9.81
CA LEU A 180 12.59 9.41 8.44
C LEU A 180 11.39 9.61 7.49
N GLY A 181 10.20 9.16 7.87
CA GLY A 181 8.98 9.34 7.10
C GLY A 181 8.63 10.82 6.83
N LYS A 182 8.87 11.72 7.82
CA LYS A 182 8.71 13.16 7.61
C LYS A 182 9.70 13.72 6.58
N ARG A 183 10.97 13.26 6.59
CA ARG A 183 11.99 13.69 5.61
C ARG A 183 11.64 13.17 4.21
N VAL A 184 11.29 11.89 4.10
CA VAL A 184 10.87 11.30 2.81
C VAL A 184 9.64 12.02 2.26
N LYS A 185 8.64 12.30 3.11
CA LYS A 185 7.45 13.05 2.69
C LYS A 185 7.82 14.44 2.17
N LYS A 186 8.72 15.17 2.85
CA LYS A 186 9.16 16.49 2.41
C LYS A 186 9.85 16.40 1.04
N ALA A 187 10.84 15.51 0.89
CA ALA A 187 11.54 15.30 -0.38
C ALA A 187 10.58 14.90 -1.52
N SER A 188 9.62 13.99 -1.23
CA SER A 188 8.62 13.59 -2.22
C SER A 188 7.71 14.74 -2.65
N THR A 189 7.36 15.66 -1.71
CA THR A 189 6.55 16.84 -2.05
C THR A 189 7.34 17.81 -2.94
N GLU A 190 8.60 18.06 -2.60
CA GLU A 190 9.52 18.90 -3.40
C GLU A 190 9.68 18.33 -4.82
N THR A 191 9.92 17.02 -4.94
CA THR A 191 9.99 16.34 -6.26
C THR A 191 8.69 16.45 -7.05
N GLN A 192 7.52 16.36 -6.39
CA GLN A 192 6.23 16.52 -7.06
C GLN A 192 6.00 17.96 -7.56
N GLU A 193 6.41 18.97 -6.78
CA GLU A 193 6.35 20.37 -7.19
C GLU A 193 7.25 20.62 -8.41
N GLU A 194 8.48 20.15 -8.41
CA GLU A 194 9.42 20.25 -9.53
C GLU A 194 8.90 19.50 -10.78
N THR A 195 8.34 18.29 -10.59
CA THR A 195 7.70 17.55 -11.69
C THR A 195 6.50 18.31 -12.26
N GLY A 196 5.74 19.00 -11.41
CA GLY A 196 4.63 19.86 -11.83
C GLY A 196 5.11 21.07 -12.68
N ILE A 197 6.22 21.68 -12.30
CA ILE A 197 6.85 22.77 -13.07
C ILE A 197 7.30 22.26 -14.44
N LEU A 198 8.00 21.12 -14.47
CA LEU A 198 8.43 20.48 -15.71
C LEU A 198 7.26 20.14 -16.64
N ALA A 199 6.17 19.60 -16.09
CA ALA A 199 4.96 19.30 -16.86
C ALA A 199 4.34 20.58 -17.45
N SER A 200 4.37 21.68 -16.70
CA SER A 200 3.89 22.98 -17.18
C SER A 200 4.74 23.51 -18.33
N ILE A 201 6.06 23.47 -18.20
CA ILE A 201 7.01 23.92 -19.25
C ILE A 201 6.84 23.03 -20.52
N LEU A 202 6.70 21.71 -20.35
CA LEU A 202 6.45 20.81 -21.46
C LEU A 202 5.12 21.11 -22.18
N SER A 203 4.05 21.37 -21.42
CA SER A 203 2.75 21.72 -21.99
C SER A 203 2.82 23.04 -22.78
N GLU A 204 3.45 24.07 -22.19
CA GLU A 204 3.65 25.38 -22.83
C GLU A 204 4.43 25.23 -24.14
N ASN A 205 5.52 24.46 -24.14
CA ASN A 205 6.34 24.22 -25.32
C ASN A 205 5.63 23.42 -26.41
N LEU A 206 4.84 22.40 -26.01
CA LEU A 206 4.05 21.61 -26.95
C LEU A 206 2.94 22.46 -27.61
N ASP A 207 2.24 23.27 -26.83
CA ASP A 207 1.20 24.18 -27.33
C ASP A 207 1.80 25.28 -28.21
N GLY A 208 3.00 25.76 -27.84
CA GLY A 208 3.76 26.80 -28.56
C GLY A 208 4.68 26.31 -29.66
N THR A 209 4.74 25.00 -29.96
CA THR A 209 5.73 24.38 -30.87
C THR A 209 5.78 25.06 -32.25
N ARG A 210 4.65 25.50 -32.79
CA ARG A 210 4.59 26.23 -34.06
C ARG A 210 5.32 27.57 -34.00
N ILE A 211 5.19 28.27 -32.88
CA ILE A 211 5.85 29.57 -32.64
C ILE A 211 7.34 29.36 -32.45
N VAL A 212 7.73 28.39 -31.62
CA VAL A 212 9.14 28.03 -31.40
C VAL A 212 9.85 27.72 -32.72
N LYS A 213 9.20 26.91 -33.59
CA LYS A 213 9.73 26.57 -34.91
C LYS A 213 9.75 27.73 -35.89
N ALA A 214 8.73 28.60 -35.86
CA ALA A 214 8.68 29.78 -36.75
C ALA A 214 9.79 30.79 -36.42
N TYR A 215 10.18 30.89 -35.15
CA TYR A 215 11.23 31.82 -34.69
C TYR A 215 12.59 31.15 -34.54
N GLN A 216 12.75 29.84 -34.86
CA GLN A 216 13.99 29.04 -34.72
C GLN A 216 14.63 29.16 -33.33
N GLN A 217 13.82 29.05 -32.29
CA GLN A 217 14.25 29.18 -30.88
C GLN A 217 14.33 27.84 -30.14
N GLU A 218 14.50 26.73 -30.86
CA GLU A 218 14.53 25.38 -30.27
C GLU A 218 15.63 25.21 -29.23
N GLU A 219 16.86 25.69 -29.53
CA GLU A 219 18.00 25.58 -28.63
C GLU A 219 17.76 26.32 -27.30
N LYS A 220 17.13 27.50 -27.38
CA LYS A 220 16.83 28.32 -26.20
C LYS A 220 15.78 27.67 -25.28
N GLU A 221 14.79 26.99 -25.85
CA GLU A 221 13.80 26.25 -25.08
C GLU A 221 14.39 24.98 -24.47
N ILE A 222 15.33 24.29 -25.15
CA ILE A 222 16.09 23.16 -24.62
C ILE A 222 16.97 23.61 -23.44
N GLU A 223 17.66 24.75 -23.57
CA GLU A 223 18.49 25.32 -22.49
C GLU A 223 17.65 25.69 -21.27
N LYS A 224 16.47 26.30 -21.46
CA LYS A 224 15.51 26.62 -20.40
C LYS A 224 15.03 25.37 -19.67
N LEU A 225 14.72 24.30 -20.39
CA LEU A 225 14.31 23.03 -19.80
C LEU A 225 15.47 22.38 -19.04
N SER A 226 16.67 22.38 -19.63
CA SER A 226 17.84 21.79 -18.97
C SER A 226 18.22 22.50 -17.66
N GLY A 227 18.09 23.83 -17.62
CA GLY A 227 18.30 24.64 -16.41
C GLY A 227 17.24 24.41 -15.31
N SER A 228 16.09 23.84 -15.66
CA SER A 228 15.03 23.49 -14.70
C SER A 228 15.13 22.06 -14.15
N VAL A 229 15.96 21.20 -14.78
CA VAL A 229 16.15 19.78 -14.41
C VAL A 229 17.35 19.57 -13.49
N TRP A 230 18.32 20.50 -13.50
CA TRP A 230 19.55 20.50 -12.66
C TRP A 230 19.47 21.56 -11.58
#